data_8d394783b365c8d404ba9f2af18ee603
#
_entry.id   8d394783b365c8d404ba9f2af18ee603
#
_cell.length_a   1.000
_cell.length_b   1.000
_cell.length_c   1.000
_cell.angle_alpha   90.00
_cell.angle_beta   90.00
_cell.angle_gamma   90.00
#
_symmetry.space_group_name_H-M   'P 1'
#
loop_
_entity.id
_entity.type
_entity.pdbx_description
1 polymer ?
#
loop_
_entity_poly.entity_id
_entity_poly.type
_entity_poly.pdbx_seq_one_letter_code
_entity_poly.pdbx_strand_id
1 'polypeptide(L)'
;MKGYNDLYVMPFTILPRRIYVKPEIREESFWVGLSDNLGRHYALEEDPKPEENFYKYPIYPVLSKYLPQFTGASPASMWAGHYDMNPIDGQPVIFKIGNIEVAAGTSGSGIMKADAIGRIASAVALDIDEVELFDRTRIKTEIFGLNRKDIERERIIL
;
A
#
# COMPACT_ATOMS: atom_id res chain seq x y z
N MET A 1 5.79 -13.77 19.47
CA MET A 1 7.18 -13.27 19.69
C MET A 1 7.24 -12.46 20.96
N LYS A 2 8.17 -12.78 21.86
CA LYS A 2 8.34 -12.04 23.12
C LYS A 2 9.33 -10.89 22.90
N GLY A 3 9.07 -9.72 23.49
CA GLY A 3 10.10 -8.73 23.71
C GLY A 3 10.15 -7.53 22.78
N TYR A 4 9.08 -7.21 22.05
CA TYR A 4 9.06 -6.02 21.21
C TYR A 4 8.38 -4.79 21.82
N ASN A 5 7.51 -5.00 22.79
CA ASN A 5 6.88 -3.97 23.60
C ASN A 5 6.28 -4.61 24.86
N ASP A 6 5.67 -3.82 25.74
CA ASP A 6 5.03 -4.30 26.97
C ASP A 6 3.89 -5.32 26.73
N LEU A 7 3.34 -5.33 25.52
CA LEU A 7 2.32 -6.28 25.09
C LEU A 7 2.92 -7.51 24.41
N TYR A 8 4.24 -7.60 24.29
CA TYR A 8 4.96 -8.67 23.61
C TYR A 8 4.56 -8.85 22.14
N VAL A 9 4.11 -7.78 21.50
CA VAL A 9 3.69 -7.76 20.10
C VAL A 9 4.72 -7.03 19.26
N MET A 10 5.17 -7.67 18.19
CA MET A 10 5.99 -7.01 17.18
C MET A 10 5.16 -5.94 16.47
N PRO A 11 5.66 -4.71 16.28
CA PRO A 11 4.97 -3.72 15.46
C PRO A 11 4.93 -4.14 13.99
N PHE A 12 4.04 -3.52 13.20
CA PHE A 12 4.14 -3.59 11.74
C PHE A 12 5.55 -3.16 11.34
N THR A 13 6.29 -4.02 10.69
CA THR A 13 7.72 -3.85 10.42
C THR A 13 8.00 -3.90 8.94
N ILE A 14 8.78 -2.94 8.45
CA ILE A 14 9.26 -2.94 7.07
C ILE A 14 10.74 -3.32 7.08
N LEU A 15 11.07 -4.40 6.39
CA LEU A 15 12.41 -4.91 6.20
C LEU A 15 13.02 -4.33 4.90
N PRO A 16 14.33 -4.51 4.67
CA PRO A 16 14.94 -4.19 3.39
C PRO A 16 14.18 -4.82 2.21
N ARG A 17 14.25 -4.17 1.05
CA ARG A 17 13.48 -4.48 -0.16
C ARG A 17 11.98 -4.29 -0.02
N ARG A 18 11.53 -3.54 1.00
CA ARG A 18 10.10 -3.24 1.27
C ARG A 18 9.27 -4.46 1.62
N ILE A 19 9.89 -5.51 2.14
CA ILE A 19 9.16 -6.64 2.70
C ILE A 19 8.51 -6.16 3.99
N TYR A 20 7.21 -6.31 4.10
CA TYR A 20 6.49 -6.00 5.33
C TYR A 20 6.15 -7.26 6.10
N VAL A 21 6.15 -7.11 7.42
CA VAL A 21 5.76 -8.16 8.36
C VAL A 21 4.74 -7.55 9.33
N LYS A 22 3.54 -8.08 9.35
CA LYS A 22 2.46 -7.66 10.23
C LYS A 22 2.07 -8.82 11.15
N PRO A 23 2.15 -8.68 12.48
CA PRO A 23 1.57 -9.67 13.38
C PRO A 23 0.04 -9.62 13.30
N GLU A 24 -0.58 -10.79 13.22
CA GLU A 24 -2.01 -10.96 13.31
C GLU A 24 -2.33 -11.72 14.59
N ILE A 25 -2.65 -10.97 15.65
CA ILE A 25 -2.75 -11.48 17.03
C ILE A 25 -3.89 -12.48 17.15
N ARG A 26 -5.02 -12.22 16.48
CA ARG A 26 -6.20 -13.07 16.58
C ARG A 26 -6.00 -14.43 15.94
N GLU A 27 -5.17 -14.49 14.91
CA GLU A 27 -4.86 -15.71 14.16
C GLU A 27 -3.57 -16.38 14.64
N GLU A 28 -2.88 -15.77 15.61
CA GLU A 28 -1.56 -16.22 16.09
C GLU A 28 -0.54 -16.39 14.95
N SER A 29 -0.66 -15.55 13.93
CA SER A 29 0.08 -15.64 12.67
C SER A 29 0.82 -14.34 12.33
N PHE A 30 1.55 -14.36 11.21
CA PHE A 30 2.17 -13.18 10.63
C PHE A 30 1.81 -13.09 9.15
N TRP A 31 1.38 -11.93 8.73
CA TRP A 31 1.28 -11.62 7.32
C TRP A 31 2.60 -11.05 6.83
N VAL A 32 3.14 -11.65 5.80
CA VAL A 32 4.40 -11.24 5.19
C VAL A 32 4.14 -11.01 3.71
N GLY A 33 4.54 -9.86 3.23
CA GLY A 33 4.32 -9.53 1.82
C GLY A 33 5.38 -8.63 1.23
N LEU A 34 5.33 -8.54 -0.08
CA LEU A 34 6.20 -7.72 -0.91
C LEU A 34 5.44 -7.37 -2.19
N SER A 35 5.53 -6.12 -2.64
CA SER A 35 5.06 -5.76 -3.96
C SER A 35 6.00 -6.30 -5.04
N ASP A 36 5.42 -6.81 -6.14
CA ASP A 36 6.22 -7.30 -7.27
C ASP A 36 6.67 -6.14 -8.16
N ASN A 37 7.74 -5.51 -7.76
CA ASN A 37 8.45 -4.47 -8.52
C ASN A 37 9.86 -4.92 -8.92
N LEU A 38 10.03 -6.22 -9.12
CA LEU A 38 11.33 -6.84 -9.40
C LEU A 38 11.78 -6.69 -10.86
N GLY A 39 11.02 -5.94 -11.66
CA GLY A 39 11.34 -5.67 -13.07
C GLY A 39 11.01 -6.82 -14.01
N ARG A 40 10.29 -7.82 -13.58
CA ARG A 40 9.81 -8.90 -14.44
C ARG A 40 8.53 -8.49 -15.19
N HIS A 41 8.35 -9.03 -16.37
CA HIS A 41 7.10 -8.87 -17.11
C HIS A 41 6.02 -9.76 -16.51
N TYR A 42 4.84 -9.20 -16.36
CA TYR A 42 3.62 -9.94 -16.04
C TYR A 42 2.43 -9.35 -16.83
N ALA A 43 1.47 -10.18 -17.13
CA ALA A 43 0.20 -9.75 -17.71
C ALA A 43 -0.78 -9.39 -16.57
N LEU A 44 -1.74 -8.53 -16.90
CA LEU A 44 -2.87 -8.32 -16.00
C LEU A 44 -3.74 -9.58 -16.02
N GLU A 45 -3.85 -10.21 -14.88
CA GLU A 45 -4.65 -11.41 -14.67
C GLU A 45 -5.95 -11.04 -13.95
N GLU A 46 -7.07 -11.64 -14.36
CA GLU A 46 -8.36 -11.40 -13.70
C GLU A 46 -8.36 -11.92 -12.26
N ASP A 47 -7.69 -13.05 -12.03
CA ASP A 47 -7.58 -13.70 -10.72
C ASP A 47 -6.10 -14.11 -10.48
N PRO A 48 -5.27 -13.17 -9.99
CA PRO A 48 -3.85 -13.43 -9.81
C PRO A 48 -3.61 -14.51 -8.76
N LYS A 49 -2.76 -15.46 -9.10
CA LYS A 49 -2.40 -16.55 -8.21
C LYS A 49 -1.06 -16.29 -7.52
N PRO A 50 -0.92 -16.70 -6.26
CA PRO A 50 0.36 -16.60 -5.58
C PRO A 50 1.38 -17.57 -6.18
N GLU A 51 2.64 -17.15 -6.16
CA GLU A 51 3.75 -17.95 -6.65
C GLU A 51 4.65 -18.37 -5.48
N GLU A 52 4.85 -19.67 -5.30
CA GLU A 52 5.76 -20.18 -4.24
C GLU A 52 7.17 -19.62 -4.36
N ASN A 53 7.66 -19.49 -5.57
CA ASN A 53 8.98 -18.93 -5.85
C ASN A 53 9.10 -17.46 -5.42
N PHE A 54 7.98 -16.73 -5.39
CA PHE A 54 7.97 -15.34 -4.93
C PHE A 54 8.20 -15.24 -3.41
N TYR A 55 7.73 -16.20 -2.63
CA TYR A 55 8.13 -16.28 -1.23
C TYR A 55 9.57 -16.75 -1.07
N LYS A 56 9.92 -17.83 -1.76
CA LYS A 56 11.18 -18.54 -1.57
C LYS A 56 12.43 -17.72 -1.90
N TYR A 57 12.37 -16.91 -2.96
CA TYR A 57 13.57 -16.20 -3.44
C TYR A 57 13.66 -14.74 -2.98
N PRO A 58 12.67 -13.86 -3.22
CA PRO A 58 12.80 -12.47 -2.79
C PRO A 58 12.45 -12.23 -1.32
N ILE A 59 11.55 -13.01 -0.70
CA ILE A 59 11.07 -12.74 0.66
C ILE A 59 11.86 -13.51 1.72
N TYR A 60 11.87 -14.82 1.65
CA TYR A 60 12.40 -15.68 2.71
C TYR A 60 13.87 -15.40 3.10
N PRO A 61 14.81 -15.17 2.17
CA PRO A 61 16.19 -14.89 2.54
C PRO A 61 16.37 -13.59 3.33
N VAL A 62 15.55 -12.58 3.04
CA VAL A 62 15.56 -11.32 3.79
C VAL A 62 14.87 -11.50 5.13
N LEU A 63 13.71 -12.15 5.13
CA LEU A 63 12.94 -12.43 6.34
C LEU A 63 13.77 -13.19 7.37
N SER A 64 14.38 -14.31 7.00
CA SER A 64 15.19 -15.13 7.90
C SER A 64 16.48 -14.44 8.37
N LYS A 65 17.05 -13.56 7.54
CA LYS A 65 18.23 -12.79 7.91
C LYS A 65 17.95 -11.74 8.98
N TYR A 66 16.86 -11.00 8.85
CA TYR A 66 16.54 -9.89 9.76
C TYR A 66 15.66 -10.32 10.93
N LEU A 67 14.92 -11.39 10.79
CA LEU A 67 14.07 -11.99 11.81
C LEU A 67 14.38 -13.51 11.90
N PRO A 68 15.46 -13.89 12.56
CA PRO A 68 15.94 -15.28 12.60
C PRO A 68 14.92 -16.29 13.12
N GLN A 69 13.94 -15.85 13.90
CA GLN A 69 12.85 -16.69 14.39
C GLN A 69 11.96 -17.27 13.25
N PHE A 70 12.04 -16.72 12.05
CA PHE A 70 11.39 -17.27 10.86
C PHE A 70 12.26 -18.27 10.08
N THR A 71 13.46 -18.60 10.60
CA THR A 71 14.30 -19.61 9.94
C THR A 71 13.59 -20.96 9.90
N GLY A 72 13.48 -21.54 8.71
CA GLY A 72 12.73 -22.77 8.48
C GLY A 72 11.21 -22.58 8.37
N ALA A 73 10.69 -21.36 8.51
CA ALA A 73 9.26 -21.11 8.34
C ALA A 73 8.83 -21.16 6.86
N SER A 74 7.66 -21.71 6.63
CA SER A 74 6.98 -21.71 5.33
C SER A 74 5.60 -21.09 5.47
N PRO A 75 5.04 -20.54 4.38
CA PRO A 75 3.67 -20.00 4.41
C PRO A 75 2.65 -21.10 4.71
N ALA A 76 1.70 -20.82 5.59
CA ALA A 76 0.53 -21.67 5.79
C ALA A 76 -0.50 -21.47 4.67
N SER A 77 -0.58 -20.25 4.16
CA SER A 77 -1.39 -19.88 3.00
C SER A 77 -0.72 -18.73 2.25
N MET A 78 -1.08 -18.58 0.99
CA MET A 78 -0.59 -17.51 0.14
C MET A 78 -1.71 -16.96 -0.73
N TRP A 79 -1.67 -15.65 -1.00
CA TRP A 79 -2.56 -14.99 -1.95
C TRP A 79 -1.80 -13.92 -2.72
N ALA A 80 -2.35 -13.50 -3.82
CA ALA A 80 -1.88 -12.37 -4.62
C ALA A 80 -3.04 -11.41 -4.88
N GLY A 81 -2.71 -10.19 -5.29
CA GLY A 81 -3.68 -9.17 -5.64
C GLY A 81 -3.02 -8.08 -6.48
N HIS A 82 -3.84 -7.29 -7.14
CA HIS A 82 -3.37 -6.16 -7.93
C HIS A 82 -3.34 -4.88 -7.12
N TYR A 83 -2.38 -4.03 -7.39
CA TYR A 83 -2.42 -2.64 -7.01
C TYR A 83 -3.16 -1.83 -8.07
N ASP A 84 -3.99 -0.90 -7.61
CA ASP A 84 -4.59 0.14 -8.44
C ASP A 84 -3.53 1.22 -8.74
N MET A 85 -2.68 0.93 -9.73
CA MET A 85 -1.53 1.77 -10.07
C MET A 85 -1.91 2.93 -10.95
N ASN A 86 -1.60 4.15 -10.51
CA ASN A 86 -1.54 5.29 -11.43
C ASN A 86 -0.18 5.30 -12.15
N PRO A 87 -0.12 5.02 -13.44
CA PRO A 87 1.15 4.87 -14.15
C PRO A 87 1.87 6.19 -14.43
N ILE A 88 1.19 7.33 -14.26
CA ILE A 88 1.75 8.66 -14.57
C ILE A 88 2.69 9.11 -13.46
N ASP A 89 2.16 9.22 -12.26
CA ASP A 89 2.89 9.77 -11.12
C ASP A 89 2.80 8.93 -9.83
N GLY A 90 1.99 7.86 -9.83
CA GLY A 90 1.76 7.02 -8.65
C GLY A 90 0.88 7.65 -7.59
N GLN A 91 0.40 8.89 -7.80
CA GLN A 91 -0.46 9.60 -6.85
C GLN A 91 -1.94 9.33 -7.13
N PRO A 92 -2.80 9.38 -6.13
CA PRO A 92 -4.23 9.24 -6.34
C PRO A 92 -4.78 10.27 -7.33
N VAL A 93 -5.82 9.88 -8.04
CA VAL A 93 -6.62 10.76 -8.91
C VAL A 93 -7.99 10.89 -8.27
N ILE A 94 -8.42 12.14 -8.03
CA ILE A 94 -9.71 12.43 -7.40
C ILE A 94 -10.40 13.52 -8.23
N PHE A 95 -11.54 13.19 -8.81
CA PHE A 95 -12.28 14.13 -9.68
C PHE A 95 -13.75 13.75 -9.77
N LYS A 96 -14.53 14.65 -10.35
CA LYS A 96 -15.96 14.49 -10.60
C LYS A 96 -16.28 14.68 -12.07
N ILE A 97 -17.09 13.80 -12.63
CA ILE A 97 -17.66 13.93 -13.97
C ILE A 97 -19.18 13.77 -13.87
N GLY A 98 -19.91 14.86 -14.09
CA GLY A 98 -21.35 14.87 -13.89
C GLY A 98 -21.69 14.54 -12.42
N ASN A 99 -22.39 13.44 -12.19
CA ASN A 99 -22.77 12.95 -10.86
C ASN A 99 -21.93 11.75 -10.39
N ILE A 100 -20.83 11.45 -11.09
CA ILE A 100 -19.91 10.36 -10.74
C ILE A 100 -18.65 10.97 -10.13
N GLU A 101 -18.31 10.50 -8.96
CA GLU A 101 -17.05 10.82 -8.29
C GLU A 101 -16.10 9.65 -8.40
N VAL A 102 -14.84 9.96 -8.66
CA VAL A 102 -13.78 8.98 -8.82
C VAL A 102 -12.65 9.28 -7.85
N ALA A 103 -12.27 8.29 -7.06
CA ALA A 103 -11.03 8.28 -6.29
C ALA A 103 -10.31 6.96 -6.61
N ALA A 104 -9.21 7.03 -7.33
CA ALA A 104 -8.52 5.86 -7.88
C ALA A 104 -7.01 6.08 -7.91
N GLY A 105 -6.25 5.06 -8.31
CA GLY A 105 -4.82 5.15 -8.51
C GLY A 105 -4.04 5.31 -7.22
N THR A 106 -4.44 4.61 -6.15
CA THR A 106 -3.79 4.72 -4.83
C THR A 106 -2.42 4.05 -4.76
N SER A 107 -2.07 3.30 -5.78
CA SER A 107 -0.72 2.77 -6.06
C SER A 107 -0.08 2.01 -4.89
N GLY A 108 -0.88 1.19 -4.18
CA GLY A 108 -0.44 0.35 -3.06
C GLY A 108 -0.28 1.09 -1.72
N SER A 109 -0.52 2.41 -1.67
CA SER A 109 -0.42 3.20 -0.43
C SER A 109 -1.76 3.77 0.06
N GLY A 110 -2.88 3.30 -0.51
CA GLY A 110 -4.21 3.86 -0.27
C GLY A 110 -4.67 3.83 1.18
N ILE A 111 -4.43 2.73 1.90
CA ILE A 111 -4.85 2.62 3.30
C ILE A 111 -4.19 3.67 4.20
N MET A 112 -2.93 3.98 3.94
CA MET A 112 -2.19 4.98 4.71
C MET A 112 -2.63 6.42 4.40
N LYS A 113 -3.19 6.63 3.21
CA LYS A 113 -3.66 7.94 2.72
C LYS A 113 -5.17 8.10 2.84
N ALA A 114 -5.89 7.12 3.38
CA ALA A 114 -7.36 7.03 3.33
C ALA A 114 -8.06 8.27 3.92
N ASP A 115 -7.58 8.82 5.04
CA ASP A 115 -8.17 10.03 5.63
C ASP A 115 -8.05 11.23 4.67
N ALA A 116 -6.86 11.47 4.13
CA ALA A 116 -6.64 12.58 3.20
C ALA A 116 -7.45 12.40 1.91
N ILE A 117 -7.44 11.20 1.33
CA ILE A 117 -8.22 10.86 0.13
C ILE A 117 -9.71 11.09 0.39
N GLY A 118 -10.23 10.63 1.54
CA GLY A 118 -11.64 10.78 1.90
C GLY A 118 -12.06 12.25 2.07
N ARG A 119 -11.22 13.07 2.70
CA ARG A 119 -11.46 14.52 2.84
C ARG A 119 -11.50 15.22 1.50
N ILE A 120 -10.53 14.92 0.62
CA ILE A 120 -10.45 15.51 -0.71
C ILE A 120 -11.63 15.06 -1.57
N ALA A 121 -11.96 13.77 -1.57
CA ALA A 121 -13.11 13.25 -2.30
C ALA A 121 -14.42 13.91 -1.83
N SER A 122 -14.61 14.05 -0.52
CA SER A 122 -15.78 14.75 0.03
C SER A 122 -15.84 16.21 -0.40
N ALA A 123 -14.71 16.91 -0.46
CA ALA A 123 -14.65 18.28 -0.93
C ALA A 123 -14.97 18.38 -2.43
N VAL A 124 -14.44 17.48 -3.25
CA VAL A 124 -14.76 17.38 -4.68
C VAL A 124 -16.24 17.09 -4.89
N ALA A 125 -16.84 16.21 -4.09
CA ALA A 125 -18.26 15.90 -4.10
C ALA A 125 -19.14 17.15 -3.91
N LEU A 126 -18.73 17.98 -2.99
CA LEU A 126 -19.43 19.20 -2.58
C LEU A 126 -19.04 20.45 -3.39
N ASP A 127 -18.25 20.28 -4.45
CA ASP A 127 -17.71 21.37 -5.27
C ASP A 127 -16.94 22.43 -4.44
N ILE A 128 -16.17 21.97 -3.45
CA ILE A 128 -15.31 22.78 -2.58
C ILE A 128 -13.88 22.74 -3.11
N ASP A 129 -13.29 23.90 -3.35
CA ASP A 129 -11.96 24.02 -3.99
C ASP A 129 -10.79 23.77 -3.05
N GLU A 130 -10.98 23.89 -1.74
CA GLU A 130 -9.92 23.76 -0.74
C GLU A 130 -10.40 22.92 0.45
N VAL A 131 -9.54 22.05 0.95
CA VAL A 131 -9.85 21.18 2.08
C VAL A 131 -8.74 21.25 3.14
N GLU A 132 -9.12 21.15 4.41
CA GLU A 132 -8.21 21.03 5.53
C GLU A 132 -7.95 19.54 5.84
N LEU A 133 -6.69 19.14 5.85
CA LEU A 133 -6.25 17.80 6.24
C LEU A 133 -6.19 17.66 7.77
N PHE A 134 -5.93 16.44 8.24
CA PHE A 134 -5.87 16.13 9.67
C PHE A 134 -4.84 16.98 10.44
N ASP A 135 -3.71 17.30 9.83
CA ASP A 135 -2.63 18.13 10.39
C ASP A 135 -2.90 19.65 10.26
N ARG A 136 -4.10 20.03 9.81
CA ARG A 136 -4.54 21.40 9.51
C ARG A 136 -3.89 22.05 8.29
N THR A 137 -3.11 21.30 7.52
CA THR A 137 -2.64 21.76 6.21
C THR A 137 -3.83 21.94 5.29
N ARG A 138 -3.88 23.07 4.57
CA ARG A 138 -4.89 23.33 3.55
C ARG A 138 -4.33 23.04 2.18
N ILE A 139 -5.07 22.32 1.39
CA ILE A 139 -4.72 21.98 0.02
C ILE A 139 -5.88 22.22 -0.93
N LYS A 140 -5.56 22.58 -2.16
CA LYS A 140 -6.54 22.69 -3.22
C LYS A 140 -6.89 21.30 -3.76
N THR A 141 -8.17 21.05 -3.99
CA THR A 141 -8.64 19.76 -4.51
C THR A 141 -8.17 19.49 -5.93
N GLU A 142 -7.96 20.53 -6.75
CA GLU A 142 -7.47 20.42 -8.12
C GLU A 142 -6.11 19.73 -8.26
N ILE A 143 -5.29 19.71 -7.21
CA ILE A 143 -3.95 19.06 -7.26
C ILE A 143 -4.03 17.55 -7.46
N PHE A 144 -5.18 16.93 -7.17
CA PHE A 144 -5.44 15.51 -7.44
C PHE A 144 -6.37 15.28 -8.63
N GLY A 145 -6.78 16.35 -9.30
CA GLY A 145 -7.65 16.30 -10.48
C GLY A 145 -6.96 15.73 -11.73
N LEU A 146 -7.76 15.52 -12.79
CA LEU A 146 -7.26 14.99 -14.08
C LEU A 146 -6.26 15.92 -14.78
N ASN A 147 -6.42 17.22 -14.63
CA ASN A 147 -5.60 18.25 -15.29
C ASN A 147 -4.46 18.77 -14.41
N ARG A 148 -4.13 18.04 -13.35
CA ARG A 148 -3.06 18.43 -12.43
C ARG A 148 -1.73 18.56 -13.14
N LYS A 149 -0.95 19.52 -12.70
CA LYS A 149 0.41 19.76 -13.17
C LYS A 149 1.34 19.69 -11.96
N ASP A 150 2.57 19.25 -12.17
CA ASP A 150 3.67 19.36 -11.20
C ASP A 150 3.47 18.61 -9.87
N ILE A 151 2.78 17.48 -9.89
CA ILE A 151 2.78 16.58 -8.74
C ILE A 151 4.07 15.77 -8.73
N GLU A 152 4.75 15.77 -7.59
CA GLU A 152 5.91 14.93 -7.39
C GLU A 152 5.51 13.44 -7.49
N ARG A 153 6.28 12.68 -8.26
CA ARG A 153 6.02 11.26 -8.44
C ARG A 153 6.12 10.52 -7.10
N GLU A 154 5.16 9.66 -6.82
CA GLU A 154 5.22 8.78 -5.65
C GLU A 154 6.44 7.85 -5.74
N ARG A 155 7.29 7.91 -4.74
CA ARG A 155 8.53 7.12 -4.69
C ARG A 155 8.44 5.92 -3.76
N ILE A 156 7.41 5.90 -2.92
CA ILE A 156 7.23 4.87 -1.89
C ILE A 156 5.93 4.12 -2.18
N ILE A 157 6.06 3.00 -2.86
CA ILE A 157 5.01 1.99 -3.00
C ILE A 157 5.44 0.83 -2.11
N LEU A 158 4.60 0.46 -1.17
CA LEU A 158 4.87 -0.64 -0.24
C LEU A 158 4.60 -1.99 -0.90
#